data_bbbcd542b0ae4d2c0961fe8e40718c0a
#
_entry.id   bbbcd542b0ae4d2c0961fe8e40718c0a
#
_cell.length_a   1.000
_cell.length_b   1.000
_cell.length_c   1.000
_cell.angle_alpha   90.00
_cell.angle_beta   90.00
_cell.angle_gamma   90.00
#
_symmetry.space_group_name_H-M   'P 1'
#
loop_
_entity.id
_entity.type
_entity.pdbx_description
1 polymer ?
#
loop_
_entity_poly.entity_id
_entity_poly.type
_entity_poly.pdbx_seq_one_letter_code
_entity_poly.pdbx_strand_id
1 'polypeptide(L)'
;MREVRAAAFVFFWALFASAAAPIASAPQAVPEGPRPSGAGNLYVVRYDRWTAQDERGFGEFITAIGESQCHTVNDCLHGGDNPFRASDPPGVHFESDCADLPYVLRAYYAWKRGLPFSYEHDVEPRGHTRDIRYTKNGNEVTARTDVLSFSPSGYTLLDAVRDAISSASYRIHPDLQEPLEPDLYSPAIEAKSIHPGTIIYDPNGHVATIYRVDPDGRISYIDAHPDNSVTRGFYDERFVRSRPGMGAGFKNWRPIGLVGATRRADGVYVGGHVELAPNDRIADYSDEQFFGTGKRPRDDGDWARGGFSLNGEAMDYYDFVRAKLAGDKLEFDPVKEVRDMVDSNCNDLHYRADAVALAIATGIQNQPEPERLPPNIYGTEGDWEIYSTPSRDARLKTAFKELRDKAERFVRMYEAGDPKLVYAGHDLVSDLIGTYDREAADCRVTYVRTNGSHVTLGYEEARLRLFDMSFDPYHCVERRWAAADPSELSTCRDGPTKQAWYAAERNLRNQIDRTYDAEMDFTLAELGTPGPGKGVAVPPDVDARRYLMSVRGLRPKNQRHVPLATARP
;
A
#
# COMPACT_ATOMS: atom_id res chain seq x y z
N MET A 1 -2.62 -66.47 -62.65
CA MET A 1 -1.17 -66.50 -62.41
C MET A 1 -0.59 -65.11 -62.72
N ARG A 2 -0.31 -64.34 -61.77
CA ARG A 2 0.69 -63.27 -61.62
C ARG A 2 0.29 -62.44 -60.42
N GLU A 3 1.05 -62.59 -59.38
CA GLU A 3 0.98 -61.77 -58.14
C GLU A 3 1.43 -60.37 -58.46
N VAL A 4 0.70 -59.39 -57.93
CA VAL A 4 1.13 -58.00 -57.84
C VAL A 4 1.32 -57.68 -56.36
N ARG A 5 2.59 -57.45 -55.96
CA ARG A 5 2.99 -57.04 -54.64
C ARG A 5 2.66 -55.56 -54.49
N ALA A 6 1.86 -55.19 -53.49
CA ALA A 6 1.64 -53.86 -53.06
C ALA A 6 2.72 -53.42 -52.05
N ALA A 7 3.46 -52.36 -52.37
CA ALA A 7 4.41 -51.71 -51.45
C ALA A 7 3.66 -50.71 -50.58
N ALA A 8 3.72 -50.89 -49.24
CA ALA A 8 3.18 -49.99 -48.30
C ALA A 8 4.22 -48.86 -47.99
N PHE A 9 3.89 -47.66 -48.35
CA PHE A 9 4.63 -46.47 -47.90
C PHE A 9 4.12 -46.04 -46.51
N VAL A 10 4.99 -46.15 -45.53
CA VAL A 10 4.73 -45.62 -44.17
C VAL A 10 5.16 -44.14 -44.18
N PHE A 11 4.19 -43.22 -44.11
CA PHE A 11 4.44 -41.82 -43.86
C PHE A 11 4.60 -41.58 -42.35
N PHE A 12 5.82 -41.24 -41.91
CA PHE A 12 6.08 -40.70 -40.58
C PHE A 12 5.60 -39.26 -40.55
N TRP A 13 4.54 -38.98 -39.83
CA TRP A 13 4.15 -37.64 -39.43
C TRP A 13 4.93 -37.26 -38.17
N ALA A 14 5.89 -36.35 -38.30
CA ALA A 14 6.52 -35.69 -37.16
C ALA A 14 5.54 -34.64 -36.63
N LEU A 15 4.97 -34.92 -35.45
CA LEU A 15 4.21 -33.93 -34.67
C LEU A 15 5.18 -32.92 -34.08
N PHE A 16 5.30 -31.76 -34.73
CA PHE A 16 5.87 -30.56 -34.06
C PHE A 16 4.83 -30.04 -33.08
N ALA A 17 5.01 -30.33 -31.81
CA ALA A 17 4.31 -29.61 -30.73
C ALA A 17 4.88 -28.21 -30.67
N SER A 18 4.23 -27.25 -31.32
CA SER A 18 4.45 -25.81 -31.05
C SER A 18 3.92 -25.52 -29.66
N ALA A 19 4.81 -25.26 -28.71
CA ALA A 19 4.45 -24.64 -27.45
C ALA A 19 3.92 -23.25 -27.78
N ALA A 20 2.60 -23.07 -27.68
CA ALA A 20 1.99 -21.76 -27.74
C ALA A 20 2.42 -21.01 -26.46
N ALA A 21 3.16 -19.92 -26.64
CA ALA A 21 3.38 -18.95 -25.58
C ALA A 21 2.01 -18.46 -25.05
N PRO A 22 1.84 -18.21 -23.76
CA PRO A 22 0.63 -17.62 -23.24
C PRO A 22 0.41 -16.28 -23.93
N ILE A 23 -0.67 -16.17 -24.68
CA ILE A 23 -1.15 -14.91 -25.23
C ILE A 23 -1.54 -14.10 -24.00
N ALA A 24 -0.76 -13.07 -23.67
CA ALA A 24 -1.20 -12.03 -22.75
C ALA A 24 -2.52 -11.51 -23.31
N SER A 25 -3.61 -11.76 -22.59
CA SER A 25 -4.92 -11.23 -22.94
C SER A 25 -4.78 -9.72 -22.94
N ALA A 26 -4.95 -9.09 -24.10
CA ALA A 26 -5.09 -7.64 -24.17
C ALA A 26 -6.18 -7.22 -23.19
N PRO A 27 -6.01 -6.10 -22.45
CA PRO A 27 -7.03 -5.61 -21.54
C PRO A 27 -8.34 -5.49 -22.31
N GLN A 28 -9.35 -6.27 -21.90
CA GLN A 28 -10.68 -6.18 -22.51
C GLN A 28 -11.18 -4.78 -22.24
N ALA A 29 -11.47 -4.03 -23.30
CA ALA A 29 -12.04 -2.71 -23.20
C ALA A 29 -13.26 -2.77 -22.25
N VAL A 30 -13.24 -1.96 -21.18
CA VAL A 30 -14.37 -1.78 -20.29
C VAL A 30 -15.59 -1.47 -21.17
N PRO A 31 -16.70 -2.23 -21.08
CA PRO A 31 -17.86 -1.98 -21.94
C PRO A 31 -18.27 -0.52 -21.81
N GLU A 32 -18.21 0.24 -22.90
CA GLU A 32 -18.73 1.60 -22.93
C GLU A 32 -20.21 1.57 -22.58
N GLY A 33 -20.54 1.89 -21.34
CA GLY A 33 -21.90 2.24 -20.98
C GLY A 33 -22.33 3.48 -21.75
N PRO A 34 -23.61 3.75 -21.90
CA PRO A 34 -24.07 4.93 -22.63
C PRO A 34 -23.39 6.17 -22.07
N ARG A 35 -22.68 6.90 -22.93
CA ARG A 35 -22.02 8.16 -22.54
C ARG A 35 -23.08 9.10 -21.99
N PRO A 36 -22.82 9.82 -20.88
CA PRO A 36 -23.73 10.84 -20.42
C PRO A 36 -23.97 11.84 -21.55
N SER A 37 -25.17 11.88 -22.08
CA SER A 37 -25.49 12.84 -23.10
C SER A 37 -25.70 14.22 -22.48
N GLY A 38 -24.73 15.13 -22.69
CA GLY A 38 -25.09 16.52 -22.98
C GLY A 38 -25.02 17.56 -21.91
N ALA A 39 -24.74 17.37 -20.64
CA ALA A 39 -24.42 18.50 -19.76
C ALA A 39 -23.13 18.21 -19.00
N GLY A 40 -22.07 18.24 -19.70
CA GLY A 40 -20.64 18.03 -19.47
C GLY A 40 -20.10 17.60 -18.10
N ASN A 41 -20.73 17.89 -16.96
CA ASN A 41 -20.19 17.68 -15.63
C ASN A 41 -21.17 17.17 -14.59
N LEU A 42 -22.46 17.07 -14.93
CA LEU A 42 -23.47 16.66 -13.94
C LEU A 42 -23.34 15.17 -13.62
N TYR A 43 -23.50 14.85 -12.35
CA TYR A 43 -23.69 13.47 -11.92
C TYR A 43 -25.08 13.00 -12.32
N VAL A 44 -25.18 11.87 -13.02
CA VAL A 44 -26.45 11.33 -13.51
C VAL A 44 -26.52 9.84 -13.18
N VAL A 45 -27.45 9.44 -12.32
CA VAL A 45 -27.66 8.05 -11.93
C VAL A 45 -28.51 7.36 -13.00
N ARG A 46 -27.99 6.31 -13.63
CA ARG A 46 -28.63 5.50 -14.67
C ARG A 46 -28.94 4.07 -14.24
N TYR A 47 -28.35 3.63 -13.17
CA TYR A 47 -28.52 2.31 -12.57
C TYR A 47 -28.94 2.47 -11.12
N ASP A 48 -29.76 1.57 -10.61
CA ASP A 48 -30.28 1.62 -9.25
C ASP A 48 -29.34 0.92 -8.24
N ARG A 49 -28.31 0.23 -8.70
CA ARG A 49 -27.34 -0.51 -7.86
C ARG A 49 -26.04 -0.77 -8.60
N TRP A 50 -25.04 -1.16 -7.87
CA TRP A 50 -23.83 -1.79 -8.41
C TRP A 50 -24.09 -3.28 -8.64
N THR A 51 -23.71 -3.78 -9.79
CA THR A 51 -23.73 -5.21 -10.11
C THR A 51 -22.34 -5.80 -9.92
N ALA A 52 -22.24 -7.15 -9.88
CA ALA A 52 -20.93 -7.81 -9.87
C ALA A 52 -20.06 -7.45 -11.10
N GLN A 53 -20.66 -7.03 -12.22
CA GLN A 53 -19.94 -6.54 -13.39
C GLN A 53 -19.36 -5.14 -13.15
N ASP A 54 -20.11 -4.26 -12.46
CA ASP A 54 -19.64 -2.93 -12.12
C ASP A 54 -18.50 -2.98 -11.11
N GLU A 55 -18.59 -3.90 -10.13
CA GLU A 55 -17.49 -4.13 -9.16
C GLU A 55 -16.23 -4.66 -9.85
N ARG A 56 -16.35 -5.61 -10.77
CA ARG A 56 -15.19 -6.05 -11.57
C ARG A 56 -14.61 -4.94 -12.43
N GLY A 57 -15.48 -4.15 -13.08
CA GLY A 57 -15.04 -3.00 -13.88
C GLY A 57 -14.35 -1.92 -13.05
N PHE A 58 -14.77 -1.73 -11.80
CA PHE A 58 -14.04 -0.88 -10.85
C PHE A 58 -12.67 -1.47 -10.52
N GLY A 59 -12.59 -2.78 -10.24
CA GLY A 59 -11.32 -3.46 -10.03
C GLY A 59 -10.37 -3.34 -11.22
N GLU A 60 -10.87 -3.51 -12.45
CA GLU A 60 -10.10 -3.33 -13.69
C GLU A 60 -9.58 -1.88 -13.84
N PHE A 61 -10.41 -0.89 -13.50
CA PHE A 61 -10.00 0.52 -13.48
C PHE A 61 -8.88 0.76 -12.46
N ILE A 62 -9.01 0.23 -11.24
CA ILE A 62 -7.98 0.34 -10.20
C ILE A 62 -6.68 -0.36 -10.62
N THR A 63 -6.78 -1.53 -11.25
CA THR A 63 -5.60 -2.22 -11.81
C THR A 63 -4.90 -1.36 -12.85
N ALA A 64 -5.63 -0.76 -13.79
CA ALA A 64 -5.04 0.09 -14.83
C ALA A 64 -4.32 1.32 -14.24
N ILE A 65 -4.91 1.97 -13.24
CA ILE A 65 -4.28 3.09 -12.53
C ILE A 65 -3.05 2.60 -11.73
N GLY A 66 -3.16 1.49 -11.04
CA GLY A 66 -2.08 0.94 -10.21
C GLY A 66 -0.86 0.49 -11.02
N GLU A 67 -1.07 -0.08 -12.20
CA GLU A 67 0.01 -0.53 -13.10
C GLU A 67 0.60 0.59 -13.96
N SER A 68 -0.04 1.75 -14.02
CA SER A 68 0.47 2.90 -14.77
C SER A 68 1.73 3.49 -14.12
N GLN A 69 2.44 4.33 -14.86
CA GLN A 69 3.65 5.03 -14.38
C GLN A 69 3.35 6.45 -13.87
N CYS A 70 2.12 6.71 -13.46
CA CYS A 70 1.75 8.02 -12.93
C CYS A 70 2.39 8.31 -11.56
N HIS A 71 2.74 9.56 -11.30
CA HIS A 71 3.42 10.01 -10.08
C HIS A 71 2.56 10.88 -9.18
N THR A 72 1.45 11.42 -9.70
CA THR A 72 0.48 12.20 -8.94
C THR A 72 -0.93 11.71 -9.25
N VAL A 73 -1.88 11.99 -8.37
CA VAL A 73 -3.30 11.67 -8.62
C VAL A 73 -3.79 12.31 -9.92
N ASN A 74 -3.36 13.56 -10.16
CA ASN A 74 -3.68 14.27 -11.39
C ASN A 74 -3.14 13.56 -12.64
N ASP A 75 -1.89 13.11 -12.61
CA ASP A 75 -1.28 12.36 -13.71
C ASP A 75 -1.98 11.03 -13.95
N CYS A 76 -2.38 10.33 -12.88
CA CYS A 76 -3.09 9.06 -12.95
C CYS A 76 -4.42 9.21 -13.68
N LEU A 77 -5.21 10.21 -13.31
CA LEU A 77 -6.55 10.40 -13.89
C LEU A 77 -6.53 11.04 -15.29
N HIS A 78 -5.50 11.81 -15.64
CA HIS A 78 -5.29 12.30 -17.01
C HIS A 78 -4.51 11.34 -17.91
N GLY A 79 -3.88 10.32 -17.32
CA GLY A 79 -3.03 9.35 -17.98
C GLY A 79 -3.75 8.49 -19.03
N GLY A 80 -2.94 7.89 -19.92
CA GLY A 80 -3.42 6.98 -20.97
C GLY A 80 -4.21 5.79 -20.45
N ASP A 81 -3.89 5.36 -19.26
CA ASP A 81 -4.44 4.16 -18.61
C ASP A 81 -5.83 4.40 -17.98
N ASN A 82 -6.23 5.66 -17.81
CA ASN A 82 -7.60 5.98 -17.43
C ASN A 82 -8.54 5.94 -18.65
N PRO A 83 -9.47 4.96 -18.75
CA PRO A 83 -10.36 4.83 -19.89
C PRO A 83 -11.40 5.98 -19.98
N PHE A 84 -11.60 6.73 -18.90
CA PHE A 84 -12.63 7.77 -18.83
C PHE A 84 -12.11 9.19 -19.08
N ARG A 85 -10.79 9.40 -19.15
CA ARG A 85 -10.15 10.73 -19.24
C ARG A 85 -10.69 11.63 -20.34
N ALA A 86 -11.06 11.05 -21.49
CA ALA A 86 -11.60 11.81 -22.63
C ALA A 86 -12.96 12.45 -22.33
N SER A 87 -13.66 12.05 -21.27
CA SER A 87 -14.94 12.59 -20.82
C SER A 87 -14.78 13.62 -19.70
N ASP A 88 -13.56 13.89 -19.25
CA ASP A 88 -13.30 14.88 -18.23
C ASP A 88 -13.42 16.29 -18.76
N PRO A 89 -13.90 17.24 -17.94
CA PRO A 89 -13.93 18.64 -18.31
C PRO A 89 -12.54 19.19 -18.59
N PRO A 90 -12.38 20.09 -19.56
CA PRO A 90 -11.10 20.75 -19.77
C PRO A 90 -10.63 21.53 -18.55
N GLY A 91 -9.35 21.36 -18.17
CA GLY A 91 -8.73 22.11 -17.08
C GLY A 91 -9.09 21.61 -15.67
N VAL A 92 -9.74 20.46 -15.56
CA VAL A 92 -9.96 19.82 -14.26
C VAL A 92 -8.62 19.41 -13.64
N HIS A 93 -8.47 19.56 -12.34
CA HIS A 93 -7.29 19.13 -11.59
C HIS A 93 -7.73 18.19 -10.48
N PHE A 94 -7.07 17.04 -10.36
CA PHE A 94 -7.39 16.01 -9.38
C PHE A 94 -6.36 15.99 -8.27
N GLU A 95 -6.84 15.99 -7.04
CA GLU A 95 -6.03 15.94 -5.84
C GLU A 95 -6.58 14.88 -4.90
N SER A 96 -5.72 14.28 -4.10
CA SER A 96 -6.09 13.32 -3.06
C SER A 96 -4.91 13.02 -2.17
N ASP A 97 -5.17 12.76 -0.89
CA ASP A 97 -4.23 12.11 0.02
C ASP A 97 -4.51 10.59 0.12
N CYS A 98 -3.89 9.92 1.10
CA CYS A 98 -4.06 8.48 1.26
C CYS A 98 -5.47 8.08 1.68
N ALA A 99 -6.13 8.90 2.50
CA ALA A 99 -7.42 8.54 3.08
C ALA A 99 -8.57 8.76 2.11
N ASP A 100 -8.53 9.82 1.33
CA ASP A 100 -9.60 10.12 0.39
C ASP A 100 -9.42 9.45 -0.99
N LEU A 101 -8.21 8.98 -1.35
CA LEU A 101 -7.95 8.33 -2.64
C LEU A 101 -8.92 7.19 -2.98
N PRO A 102 -9.22 6.22 -2.11
CA PRO A 102 -10.17 5.16 -2.43
C PRO A 102 -11.57 5.71 -2.75
N TYR A 103 -12.01 6.72 -2.00
CA TYR A 103 -13.31 7.36 -2.20
C TYR A 103 -13.35 8.21 -3.47
N VAL A 104 -12.30 8.97 -3.76
CA VAL A 104 -12.17 9.77 -5.00
C VAL A 104 -12.23 8.85 -6.22
N LEU A 105 -11.48 7.74 -6.22
CA LEU A 105 -11.49 6.77 -7.33
C LEU A 105 -12.86 6.07 -7.46
N ARG A 106 -13.51 5.72 -6.34
CA ARG A 106 -14.84 5.10 -6.34
C ARG A 106 -15.92 6.07 -6.85
N ALA A 107 -15.92 7.30 -6.35
CA ALA A 107 -16.84 8.37 -6.78
C ALA A 107 -16.62 8.73 -8.27
N TYR A 108 -15.36 8.84 -8.70
CA TYR A 108 -15.03 9.07 -10.10
C TYR A 108 -15.58 7.97 -11.00
N TYR A 109 -15.32 6.71 -10.67
CA TYR A 109 -15.86 5.58 -11.43
C TYR A 109 -17.39 5.57 -11.45
N ALA A 110 -18.04 5.78 -10.29
CA ALA A 110 -19.49 5.86 -10.18
C ALA A 110 -20.06 6.97 -11.05
N TRP A 111 -19.46 8.16 -11.04
CA TRP A 111 -19.83 9.27 -11.91
C TRP A 111 -19.73 8.90 -13.39
N LYS A 112 -18.62 8.34 -13.82
CA LYS A 112 -18.40 7.97 -15.23
C LYS A 112 -19.33 6.87 -15.70
N ARG A 113 -19.75 5.98 -14.81
CA ARG A 113 -20.65 4.86 -15.11
C ARG A 113 -22.13 5.17 -14.88
N GLY A 114 -22.45 6.26 -14.18
CA GLY A 114 -23.83 6.58 -13.80
C GLY A 114 -24.40 5.65 -12.75
N LEU A 115 -23.57 5.18 -11.82
CA LEU A 115 -23.93 4.31 -10.71
C LEU A 115 -24.38 5.12 -9.50
N PRO A 116 -25.19 4.58 -8.57
CA PRO A 116 -25.46 5.26 -7.30
C PRO A 116 -24.19 5.39 -6.47
N PHE A 117 -24.08 6.46 -5.70
CA PHE A 117 -22.98 6.68 -4.76
C PHE A 117 -23.49 7.37 -3.50
N SER A 118 -22.90 7.04 -2.38
CA SER A 118 -23.12 7.67 -1.08
C SER A 118 -21.82 7.62 -0.32
N TYR A 119 -21.59 8.54 0.58
CA TYR A 119 -20.40 8.55 1.43
C TYR A 119 -20.71 9.10 2.82
N GLU A 120 -20.05 8.57 3.81
CA GLU A 120 -20.02 9.13 5.16
C GLU A 120 -19.24 10.44 5.13
N HIS A 121 -19.85 11.53 5.62
CA HIS A 121 -19.19 12.82 5.61
C HIS A 121 -18.92 13.36 7.01
N ASP A 122 -19.36 12.65 8.03
CA ASP A 122 -19.08 12.97 9.42
C ASP A 122 -18.98 11.71 10.28
N VAL A 123 -17.95 11.67 11.12
CA VAL A 123 -17.70 10.59 12.07
C VAL A 123 -17.34 11.20 13.44
N GLU A 124 -17.86 10.60 14.50
CA GLU A 124 -17.58 11.00 15.86
C GLU A 124 -16.77 9.93 16.63
N PRO A 125 -15.90 10.33 17.55
CA PRO A 125 -15.07 9.38 18.29
C PRO A 125 -15.89 8.64 19.37
N ARG A 126 -15.67 7.32 19.47
CA ARG A 126 -16.14 6.54 20.61
C ARG A 126 -15.25 6.77 21.82
N GLY A 127 -15.58 7.82 22.57
CA GLY A 127 -14.85 8.23 23.77
C GLY A 127 -13.99 9.48 23.55
N HIS A 128 -13.25 9.84 24.57
CA HIS A 128 -12.44 11.07 24.56
C HIS A 128 -11.17 10.89 23.75
N THR A 129 -10.93 11.78 22.81
CA THR A 129 -9.68 11.87 22.03
C THR A 129 -9.36 13.31 21.69
N ARG A 130 -8.08 13.59 21.47
CA ARG A 130 -7.61 14.88 20.93
C ARG A 130 -7.76 14.93 19.40
N ASP A 131 -7.60 13.78 18.74
CA ASP A 131 -7.68 13.64 17.28
C ASP A 131 -8.46 12.37 16.95
N ILE A 132 -9.56 12.50 16.21
CA ILE A 132 -10.46 11.41 15.85
C ILE A 132 -9.79 10.37 14.94
N ARG A 133 -8.70 10.74 14.26
CA ARG A 133 -7.90 9.83 13.42
C ARG A 133 -7.16 8.77 14.25
N TYR A 134 -7.09 8.96 15.58
CA TYR A 134 -6.30 8.14 16.49
C TYR A 134 -7.06 7.64 17.72
N THR A 135 -8.39 7.64 17.69
CA THR A 135 -9.22 7.10 18.77
C THR A 135 -8.85 5.66 19.09
N LYS A 136 -8.72 5.35 20.37
CA LYS A 136 -8.43 3.97 20.82
C LYS A 136 -9.63 3.02 20.66
N ASN A 137 -10.83 3.55 20.72
CA ASN A 137 -12.09 2.78 20.65
C ASN A 137 -12.78 2.89 19.27
N GLY A 138 -12.14 3.56 18.31
CA GLY A 138 -12.71 3.83 17.01
C GLY A 138 -13.73 4.96 17.00
N ASN A 139 -14.35 5.14 15.85
CA ASN A 139 -15.35 6.17 15.60
C ASN A 139 -16.69 5.53 15.24
N GLU A 140 -17.73 6.34 15.12
CA GLU A 140 -19.04 5.98 14.60
C GLU A 140 -19.50 6.97 13.55
N VAL A 141 -20.22 6.50 12.53
CA VAL A 141 -20.76 7.36 11.46
C VAL A 141 -21.96 8.13 12.00
N THR A 142 -21.92 9.45 11.89
CA THR A 142 -22.98 10.34 12.36
C THR A 142 -23.75 11.03 11.25
N ALA A 143 -23.15 11.18 10.06
CA ALA A 143 -23.84 11.73 8.92
C ALA A 143 -23.32 11.14 7.58
N ARG A 144 -24.24 11.11 6.59
CA ARG A 144 -24.00 10.59 5.23
C ARG A 144 -24.58 11.51 4.18
N THR A 145 -24.00 11.48 3.00
CA THR A 145 -24.50 12.19 1.81
C THR A 145 -24.81 11.22 0.69
N ASP A 146 -26.04 11.20 0.23
CA ASP A 146 -26.46 10.49 -0.98
C ASP A 146 -26.23 11.36 -2.22
N VAL A 147 -25.58 10.79 -3.23
CA VAL A 147 -25.34 11.48 -4.49
C VAL A 147 -26.43 11.13 -5.47
N LEU A 148 -27.37 12.07 -5.65
CA LEU A 148 -28.53 11.91 -6.52
C LEU A 148 -28.31 12.58 -7.88
N SER A 149 -29.08 12.16 -8.90
CA SER A 149 -29.03 12.78 -10.22
C SER A 149 -29.27 14.29 -10.18
N PHE A 150 -28.48 15.00 -10.97
CA PHE A 150 -28.51 16.47 -11.10
C PHE A 150 -28.08 17.23 -9.82
N SER A 151 -27.54 16.53 -8.85
CA SER A 151 -26.77 17.05 -7.75
C SER A 151 -25.44 17.64 -8.28
N PRO A 152 -24.50 18.13 -7.45
CA PRO A 152 -23.35 18.87 -7.96
C PRO A 152 -22.68 18.16 -9.15
N SER A 153 -21.84 18.88 -9.88
CA SER A 153 -21.03 18.28 -10.94
C SER A 153 -20.23 17.11 -10.36
N GLY A 154 -19.94 16.08 -11.16
CA GLY A 154 -19.11 14.97 -10.70
C GLY A 154 -17.77 15.46 -10.14
N TYR A 155 -17.21 16.53 -10.70
CA TYR A 155 -15.99 17.15 -10.21
C TYR A 155 -16.17 17.80 -8.80
N THR A 156 -17.23 18.58 -8.61
CA THR A 156 -17.55 19.15 -7.29
C THR A 156 -17.80 18.05 -6.24
N LEU A 157 -18.32 16.89 -6.66
CA LEU A 157 -18.44 15.73 -5.79
C LEU A 157 -17.07 15.23 -5.32
N LEU A 158 -16.06 15.15 -6.21
CA LEU A 158 -14.73 14.68 -5.84
C LEU A 158 -14.09 15.62 -4.80
N ASP A 159 -14.26 16.95 -4.96
CA ASP A 159 -13.80 17.91 -3.97
C ASP A 159 -14.51 17.72 -2.62
N ALA A 160 -15.85 17.55 -2.63
CA ALA A 160 -16.62 17.34 -1.41
C ALA A 160 -16.24 16.03 -0.69
N VAL A 161 -15.94 14.99 -1.44
CA VAL A 161 -15.46 13.71 -0.90
C VAL A 161 -14.09 13.88 -0.25
N ARG A 162 -13.16 14.54 -0.95
CA ARG A 162 -11.83 14.84 -0.43
C ARG A 162 -11.86 15.64 0.87
N ASP A 163 -12.73 16.64 0.93
CA ASP A 163 -12.85 17.50 2.11
C ASP A 163 -13.54 16.79 3.31
N ALA A 164 -14.33 15.75 3.05
CA ALA A 164 -15.09 15.03 4.08
C ALA A 164 -14.34 13.83 4.66
N ILE A 165 -13.62 13.09 3.82
CA ILE A 165 -12.99 11.82 4.20
C ILE A 165 -11.61 12.05 4.81
N SER A 166 -11.33 11.30 5.87
CA SER A 166 -10.02 11.24 6.49
C SER A 166 -9.73 9.80 6.96
N SER A 167 -8.56 9.56 7.51
CA SER A 167 -8.26 8.24 8.10
C SER A 167 -9.19 7.87 9.28
N ALA A 168 -9.89 8.85 9.86
CA ALA A 168 -10.92 8.62 10.88
C ALA A 168 -12.13 7.85 10.35
N SER A 169 -12.48 8.01 9.08
CA SER A 169 -13.58 7.32 8.40
C SER A 169 -13.37 5.80 8.28
N TYR A 170 -12.12 5.36 8.31
CA TYR A 170 -11.78 3.93 8.28
C TYR A 170 -11.72 3.29 9.66
N ARG A 171 -11.66 4.12 10.71
CA ARG A 171 -11.44 3.70 12.09
C ARG A 171 -12.75 3.34 12.77
N ILE A 172 -13.46 2.38 12.18
CA ILE A 172 -14.79 1.93 12.59
C ILE A 172 -14.73 0.45 12.96
N HIS A 173 -15.34 0.08 14.08
CA HIS A 173 -15.43 -1.29 14.52
C HIS A 173 -16.21 -2.15 13.49
N PRO A 174 -15.74 -3.36 13.12
CA PRO A 174 -16.36 -4.14 12.05
C PRO A 174 -17.76 -4.68 12.40
N ASP A 175 -18.07 -4.87 13.68
CA ASP A 175 -19.26 -5.61 14.14
C ASP A 175 -20.10 -4.88 15.21
N LEU A 176 -19.78 -3.63 15.55
CA LEU A 176 -20.68 -2.86 16.40
C LEU A 176 -21.87 -2.35 15.59
N GLN A 177 -23.03 -2.34 16.23
CA GLN A 177 -24.20 -1.72 15.66
C GLN A 177 -23.98 -0.20 15.62
N GLU A 178 -23.93 0.34 14.42
CA GLU A 178 -23.75 1.77 14.18
C GLU A 178 -25.11 2.47 14.08
N PRO A 179 -25.20 3.76 14.43
CA PRO A 179 -26.40 4.56 14.14
C PRO A 179 -26.71 4.63 12.64
N LEU A 180 -25.65 4.71 11.83
CA LEU A 180 -25.68 4.63 10.37
C LEU A 180 -24.66 3.60 9.90
N GLU A 181 -25.03 2.77 8.90
CA GLU A 181 -24.08 1.81 8.33
C GLU A 181 -22.86 2.54 7.74
N PRO A 182 -21.62 2.13 8.06
CA PRO A 182 -20.42 2.68 7.44
C PRO A 182 -20.34 2.26 5.96
N ASP A 183 -19.59 3.01 5.14
CA ASP A 183 -19.42 2.71 3.72
C ASP A 183 -18.70 1.39 3.44
N LEU A 184 -17.92 0.95 4.39
CA LEU A 184 -17.00 -0.17 4.25
C LEU A 184 -17.35 -1.30 5.24
N TYR A 185 -16.99 -2.52 4.85
CA TYR A 185 -17.09 -3.70 5.72
C TYR A 185 -15.78 -4.49 5.73
N SER A 186 -15.59 -5.33 6.73
CA SER A 186 -14.46 -6.26 6.86
C SER A 186 -14.74 -7.54 6.06
N PRO A 187 -13.99 -7.83 4.97
CA PRO A 187 -14.17 -9.05 4.19
C PRO A 187 -13.46 -10.25 4.79
N ALA A 188 -13.88 -11.45 4.40
CA ALA A 188 -13.14 -12.68 4.63
C ALA A 188 -11.79 -12.65 3.91
N ILE A 189 -10.77 -13.26 4.51
CA ILE A 189 -9.44 -13.36 3.90
C ILE A 189 -9.44 -14.53 2.91
N GLU A 190 -9.86 -14.26 1.70
CA GLU A 190 -9.90 -15.22 0.59
C GLU A 190 -9.80 -14.53 -0.77
N ALA A 191 -9.31 -15.25 -1.78
CA ALA A 191 -9.01 -14.69 -3.11
C ALA A 191 -10.23 -14.07 -3.83
N LYS A 192 -11.47 -14.50 -3.51
CA LYS A 192 -12.68 -13.90 -4.09
C LYS A 192 -13.08 -12.58 -3.43
N SER A 193 -12.63 -12.33 -2.18
CA SER A 193 -13.02 -11.18 -1.37
C SER A 193 -11.94 -10.10 -1.32
N ILE A 194 -10.66 -10.49 -1.45
CA ILE A 194 -9.52 -9.55 -1.53
C ILE A 194 -9.10 -9.44 -3.00
N HIS A 195 -9.38 -8.30 -3.60
CA HIS A 195 -9.23 -8.08 -5.05
C HIS A 195 -8.88 -6.61 -5.36
N PRO A 196 -8.54 -6.25 -6.61
CA PRO A 196 -8.37 -4.85 -6.98
C PRO A 196 -9.59 -4.00 -6.59
N GLY A 197 -9.33 -2.90 -5.89
CA GLY A 197 -10.35 -2.03 -5.29
C GLY A 197 -10.64 -2.30 -3.82
N THR A 198 -10.15 -3.41 -3.24
CA THR A 198 -10.11 -3.61 -1.79
C THR A 198 -9.15 -2.61 -1.15
N ILE A 199 -9.54 -2.06 -0.02
CA ILE A 199 -8.80 -1.04 0.73
C ILE A 199 -8.03 -1.72 1.85
N ILE A 200 -6.83 -1.21 2.14
CA ILE A 200 -6.05 -1.59 3.31
C ILE A 200 -5.95 -0.37 4.23
N TYR A 201 -6.39 -0.50 5.45
CA TYR A 201 -6.26 0.54 6.47
C TYR A 201 -5.25 0.13 7.55
N ASP A 202 -4.20 0.94 7.70
CA ASP A 202 -3.24 0.88 8.80
C ASP A 202 -3.76 1.75 9.96
N PRO A 203 -3.87 1.22 11.20
CA PRO A 203 -4.40 1.96 12.35
C PRO A 203 -3.55 3.17 12.73
N ASN A 204 -2.37 3.27 12.16
CA ASN A 204 -1.49 4.44 12.29
C ASN A 204 -1.87 5.57 11.31
N GLY A 205 -3.07 5.54 10.72
CA GLY A 205 -3.64 6.61 9.93
C GLY A 205 -3.29 6.55 8.44
N HIS A 206 -2.85 5.39 7.92
CA HIS A 206 -2.55 5.25 6.51
C HIS A 206 -3.56 4.34 5.78
N VAL A 207 -3.85 4.69 4.54
CA VAL A 207 -4.80 3.98 3.68
C VAL A 207 -4.15 3.70 2.33
N ALA A 208 -4.39 2.51 1.79
CA ALA A 208 -3.94 2.11 0.46
C ALA A 208 -5.04 1.34 -0.27
N THR A 209 -4.98 1.28 -1.59
CA THR A 209 -5.91 0.53 -2.43
C THR A 209 -5.18 -0.59 -3.15
N ILE A 210 -5.68 -1.81 -3.05
CA ILE A 210 -5.13 -2.97 -3.78
C ILE A 210 -5.41 -2.79 -5.27
N TYR A 211 -4.36 -2.91 -6.09
CA TYR A 211 -4.52 -2.93 -7.54
C TYR A 211 -4.18 -4.27 -8.19
N ARG A 212 -3.48 -5.16 -7.48
CA ARG A 212 -3.14 -6.49 -7.96
C ARG A 212 -2.96 -7.49 -6.82
N VAL A 213 -3.41 -8.71 -7.03
CA VAL A 213 -3.10 -9.88 -6.21
C VAL A 213 -2.44 -10.92 -7.10
N ASP A 214 -1.20 -11.27 -6.82
CA ASP A 214 -0.42 -12.24 -7.58
C ASP A 214 -0.88 -13.68 -7.26
N PRO A 215 -0.65 -14.66 -8.17
CA PRO A 215 -1.03 -16.06 -7.91
C PRO A 215 -0.35 -16.69 -6.69
N ASP A 216 0.79 -16.15 -6.23
CA ASP A 216 1.48 -16.56 -5.02
C ASP A 216 0.96 -15.85 -3.75
N GLY A 217 -0.16 -15.12 -3.87
CA GLY A 217 -0.86 -14.44 -2.79
C GLY A 217 -0.26 -13.09 -2.39
N ARG A 218 0.77 -12.60 -3.08
CA ARG A 218 1.30 -11.26 -2.82
C ARG A 218 0.34 -10.19 -3.32
N ILE A 219 0.20 -9.14 -2.53
CA ILE A 219 -0.68 -8.02 -2.80
C ILE A 219 0.15 -6.80 -3.18
N SER A 220 -0.18 -6.16 -4.30
CA SER A 220 0.35 -4.85 -4.69
C SER A 220 -0.71 -3.79 -4.45
N TYR A 221 -0.30 -2.68 -3.85
CA TYR A 221 -1.17 -1.54 -3.55
C TYR A 221 -0.66 -0.24 -4.17
N ILE A 222 -1.57 0.71 -4.28
CA ILE A 222 -1.34 2.12 -4.63
C ILE A 222 -1.89 2.99 -3.50
N ASP A 223 -1.17 4.06 -3.18
CA ASP A 223 -1.59 5.06 -2.19
C ASP A 223 -1.21 6.47 -2.66
N ALA A 224 -1.86 7.48 -2.09
CA ALA A 224 -1.49 8.87 -2.29
C ALA A 224 -0.99 9.49 -0.98
N HIS A 225 -0.42 10.68 -1.10
CA HIS A 225 0.13 11.43 0.04
C HIS A 225 -0.43 12.85 0.06
N PRO A 226 -0.33 13.58 1.19
CA PRO A 226 -0.83 14.95 1.28
C PRO A 226 -0.26 15.93 0.26
N ASP A 227 0.89 15.62 -0.34
CA ASP A 227 1.49 16.34 -1.46
C ASP A 227 0.94 15.93 -2.85
N ASN A 228 -0.13 15.12 -2.88
CA ASN A 228 -0.75 14.51 -4.06
C ASN A 228 0.15 13.53 -4.83
N SER A 229 1.33 13.20 -4.34
CA SER A 229 2.17 12.17 -4.92
C SER A 229 1.54 10.78 -4.70
N VAL A 230 1.80 9.88 -5.64
CA VAL A 230 1.31 8.50 -5.64
C VAL A 230 2.47 7.55 -5.49
N THR A 231 2.34 6.60 -4.56
CA THR A 231 3.32 5.53 -4.38
C THR A 231 2.70 4.16 -4.60
N ARG A 232 3.55 3.16 -4.76
CA ARG A 232 3.17 1.76 -4.95
C ARG A 232 4.06 0.88 -4.09
N GLY A 233 3.47 -0.18 -3.54
CA GLY A 233 4.22 -1.09 -2.70
C GLY A 233 3.57 -2.46 -2.60
N PHE A 234 4.19 -3.32 -1.80
CA PHE A 234 3.66 -4.63 -1.45
C PHE A 234 3.10 -4.61 -0.03
N TYR A 235 1.97 -5.31 0.16
CA TYR A 235 1.41 -5.52 1.49
C TYR A 235 2.32 -6.43 2.32
N ASP A 236 2.66 -5.96 3.49
CA ASP A 236 3.54 -6.62 4.44
C ASP A 236 3.29 -6.12 5.87
N GLU A 237 4.22 -6.36 6.78
CA GLU A 237 4.16 -5.98 8.18
C GLU A 237 4.11 -4.46 8.43
N ARG A 238 4.29 -3.65 7.39
CA ARG A 238 4.06 -2.18 7.45
C ARG A 238 2.60 -1.81 7.69
N PHE A 239 1.66 -2.70 7.37
CA PHE A 239 0.24 -2.57 7.68
C PHE A 239 -0.07 -3.37 8.95
N VAL A 240 -0.11 -2.71 10.07
CA VAL A 240 -0.17 -3.36 11.38
C VAL A 240 -1.58 -3.87 11.69
N ARG A 241 -1.68 -5.10 12.23
CA ARG A 241 -2.94 -5.56 12.85
C ARG A 241 -3.28 -4.72 14.06
N SER A 242 -4.56 -4.55 14.32
CA SER A 242 -5.04 -3.86 15.51
C SER A 242 -6.24 -4.57 16.14
N ARG A 243 -6.63 -4.09 17.31
CA ARG A 243 -7.91 -4.49 17.90
C ARG A 243 -9.08 -4.00 17.03
N PRO A 244 -10.25 -4.69 17.09
CA PRO A 244 -11.42 -4.40 16.27
C PRO A 244 -11.86 -2.94 16.29
N GLY A 245 -11.88 -2.32 17.47
CA GLY A 245 -12.26 -0.91 17.64
C GLY A 245 -11.45 0.07 16.80
N MET A 246 -10.19 -0.26 16.48
CA MET A 246 -9.35 0.56 15.60
C MET A 246 -9.59 0.32 14.11
N GLY A 247 -10.34 -0.72 13.73
CA GLY A 247 -10.81 -0.98 12.38
C GLY A 247 -9.74 -1.28 11.32
N ALA A 248 -8.51 -1.63 11.71
CA ALA A 248 -7.42 -1.89 10.77
C ALA A 248 -7.68 -3.11 9.88
N GLY A 249 -6.95 -3.20 8.77
CA GLY A 249 -6.95 -4.32 7.85
C GLY A 249 -7.70 -4.09 6.56
N PHE A 250 -8.15 -5.18 5.93
CA PHE A 250 -8.84 -5.13 4.65
C PHE A 250 -10.28 -4.65 4.80
N LYS A 251 -10.72 -3.84 3.84
CA LYS A 251 -12.08 -3.30 3.78
C LYS A 251 -12.58 -3.32 2.34
N ASN A 252 -13.83 -3.74 2.16
CA ASN A 252 -14.54 -3.65 0.89
C ASN A 252 -15.72 -2.68 0.99
N TRP A 253 -16.15 -2.18 -0.17
CA TRP A 253 -17.32 -1.33 -0.28
C TRP A 253 -18.59 -2.12 -0.01
N ARG A 254 -19.46 -1.61 0.86
CA ARG A 254 -20.78 -2.22 1.06
C ARG A 254 -21.58 -2.20 -0.23
N PRO A 255 -22.32 -3.27 -0.51
CA PRO A 255 -23.34 -3.23 -1.55
C PRO A 255 -24.35 -2.12 -1.26
N ILE A 256 -24.61 -1.28 -2.25
CA ILE A 256 -25.57 -0.17 -2.15
C ILE A 256 -26.64 -0.25 -3.21
N GLY A 257 -27.83 0.28 -2.90
CA GLY A 257 -28.96 0.39 -3.80
C GLY A 257 -29.70 1.71 -3.65
N LEU A 258 -30.18 2.25 -4.76
CA LEU A 258 -31.03 3.45 -4.78
C LEU A 258 -32.49 3.04 -4.60
N VAL A 259 -33.11 3.46 -3.50
CA VAL A 259 -34.48 3.09 -3.12
C VAL A 259 -35.42 4.30 -3.23
N GLY A 260 -36.64 4.07 -3.62
CA GLY A 260 -37.68 5.11 -3.75
C GLY A 260 -37.47 6.10 -4.90
N ALA A 261 -36.46 5.89 -5.75
CA ALA A 261 -36.24 6.72 -6.93
C ALA A 261 -37.21 6.41 -8.07
N THR A 262 -37.51 7.41 -8.89
CA THR A 262 -38.33 7.26 -10.10
C THR A 262 -37.41 7.21 -11.32
N ARG A 263 -37.54 6.16 -12.15
CA ARG A 263 -36.86 6.06 -13.44
C ARG A 263 -37.60 6.84 -14.52
N ARG A 264 -36.97 7.86 -15.08
CA ARG A 264 -37.49 8.69 -16.17
C ARG A 264 -37.46 7.94 -17.52
N ALA A 265 -38.15 8.47 -18.52
CA ALA A 265 -38.15 7.90 -19.87
C ALA A 265 -36.79 7.90 -20.55
N ASP A 266 -35.88 8.84 -20.19
CA ASP A 266 -34.48 8.91 -20.65
C ASP A 266 -33.54 7.95 -19.91
N GLY A 267 -34.09 7.11 -19.03
CA GLY A 267 -33.37 6.11 -18.28
C GLY A 267 -32.67 6.65 -17.00
N VAL A 268 -32.84 7.92 -16.67
CA VAL A 268 -32.25 8.55 -15.49
C VAL A 268 -33.15 8.32 -14.27
N TYR A 269 -32.51 7.97 -13.13
CA TYR A 269 -33.17 7.89 -11.83
C TYR A 269 -33.13 9.24 -11.14
N VAL A 270 -34.26 9.67 -10.58
CA VAL A 270 -34.42 10.94 -9.84
C VAL A 270 -35.10 10.71 -8.50
N GLY A 271 -34.63 11.44 -7.46
CA GLY A 271 -35.11 11.29 -6.09
C GLY A 271 -34.63 9.97 -5.47
N GLY A 272 -35.31 9.59 -4.39
CA GLY A 272 -34.93 8.41 -3.61
C GLY A 272 -33.83 8.69 -2.60
N HIS A 273 -33.27 7.62 -2.05
CA HIS A 273 -32.14 7.61 -1.13
C HIS A 273 -31.31 6.35 -1.35
N VAL A 274 -30.05 6.35 -0.87
CA VAL A 274 -29.17 5.18 -0.95
C VAL A 274 -29.30 4.35 0.33
N GLU A 275 -29.53 3.05 0.18
CA GLU A 275 -29.47 2.09 1.26
C GLU A 275 -28.20 1.23 1.14
N LEU A 276 -27.53 0.99 2.28
CA LEU A 276 -26.36 0.13 2.41
C LEU A 276 -26.76 -1.22 2.98
N ALA A 277 -26.14 -2.30 2.49
CA ALA A 277 -26.37 -3.62 3.02
C ALA A 277 -25.75 -3.77 4.42
N PRO A 278 -26.50 -4.21 5.45
CA PRO A 278 -25.94 -4.53 6.76
C PRO A 278 -25.08 -5.80 6.69
N ASN A 279 -24.22 -6.01 7.71
CA ASN A 279 -23.27 -7.12 7.77
C ASN A 279 -23.91 -8.49 7.52
N ASP A 280 -25.11 -8.73 8.04
CA ASP A 280 -25.85 -10.02 7.93
C ASP A 280 -26.32 -10.31 6.48
N ARG A 281 -26.30 -9.33 5.58
CA ARG A 281 -26.62 -9.47 4.16
C ARG A 281 -25.42 -9.50 3.25
N ILE A 282 -24.21 -9.43 3.79
CA ILE A 282 -22.97 -9.46 3.04
C ILE A 282 -22.35 -10.86 3.18
N ALA A 283 -22.30 -11.60 2.07
CA ALA A 283 -21.95 -13.01 2.09
C ALA A 283 -20.51 -13.33 2.52
N ASP A 284 -19.59 -12.40 2.28
CA ASP A 284 -18.17 -12.51 2.62
C ASP A 284 -17.75 -11.59 3.77
N TYR A 285 -18.70 -11.05 4.53
CA TYR A 285 -18.39 -10.37 5.79
C TYR A 285 -17.69 -11.33 6.76
N SER A 286 -16.59 -10.88 7.36
CA SER A 286 -15.84 -11.65 8.35
C SER A 286 -15.05 -10.72 9.28
N ASP A 287 -14.88 -11.16 10.51
CA ASP A 287 -14.02 -10.51 11.50
C ASP A 287 -12.73 -11.31 11.80
N GLU A 288 -12.45 -12.35 11.00
CA GLU A 288 -11.31 -13.24 11.23
C GLU A 288 -9.97 -12.53 11.23
N GLN A 289 -9.82 -11.44 10.45
CA GLN A 289 -8.58 -10.64 10.45
C GLN A 289 -8.26 -10.03 11.82
N PHE A 290 -9.28 -9.85 12.68
CA PHE A 290 -9.13 -9.35 14.05
C PHE A 290 -8.94 -10.47 15.05
N PHE A 291 -9.81 -11.48 15.02
CA PHE A 291 -9.88 -12.51 16.06
C PHE A 291 -9.16 -13.82 15.73
N GLY A 292 -8.66 -13.96 14.48
CA GLY A 292 -8.03 -15.20 14.00
C GLY A 292 -9.04 -16.27 13.61
N THR A 293 -8.54 -17.45 13.23
CA THR A 293 -9.35 -18.58 12.73
C THR A 293 -9.93 -19.48 13.84
N GLY A 294 -9.56 -19.26 15.10
CA GLY A 294 -10.01 -20.07 16.23
C GLY A 294 -11.41 -19.70 16.71
N LYS A 295 -12.15 -20.69 17.24
CA LYS A 295 -13.41 -20.44 17.96
C LYS A 295 -13.10 -19.88 19.34
N ARG A 296 -13.16 -18.58 19.51
CA ARG A 296 -13.01 -17.88 20.79
C ARG A 296 -14.19 -16.95 21.03
N PRO A 297 -14.50 -16.59 22.29
CA PRO A 297 -15.35 -15.44 22.56
C PRO A 297 -14.75 -14.21 21.90
N ARG A 298 -15.58 -13.45 21.19
CA ARG A 298 -15.18 -12.22 20.51
C ARG A 298 -15.21 -11.07 21.51
N ASP A 299 -14.15 -10.98 22.30
CA ASP A 299 -13.90 -9.85 23.20
C ASP A 299 -12.77 -9.02 22.60
N ASP A 300 -13.00 -7.73 22.42
CA ASP A 300 -12.01 -6.78 21.89
C ASP A 300 -10.68 -6.81 22.68
N GLY A 301 -10.70 -7.19 23.94
CA GLY A 301 -9.51 -7.39 24.75
C GLY A 301 -8.69 -8.64 24.37
N ASP A 302 -9.28 -9.60 23.68
CA ASP A 302 -8.66 -10.89 23.33
C ASP A 302 -8.11 -10.96 21.90
N TRP A 303 -8.25 -9.92 21.09
CA TRP A 303 -7.82 -9.88 19.69
C TRP A 303 -6.36 -10.30 19.50
N ALA A 304 -5.46 -9.84 20.37
CA ALA A 304 -4.02 -10.15 20.29
C ALA A 304 -3.71 -11.64 20.48
N ARG A 305 -4.63 -12.40 21.11
CA ARG A 305 -4.50 -13.84 21.32
C ARG A 305 -5.04 -14.66 20.15
N GLY A 306 -5.69 -14.01 19.17
CA GLY A 306 -6.19 -14.64 17.97
C GLY A 306 -5.06 -15.22 17.14
N GLY A 307 -4.96 -16.54 17.07
CA GLY A 307 -4.01 -17.24 16.22
C GLY A 307 -4.62 -17.55 14.85
N PHE A 308 -3.76 -17.60 13.84
CA PHE A 308 -4.14 -18.04 12.49
C PHE A 308 -3.65 -19.46 12.25
N SER A 309 -4.50 -20.27 11.66
CA SER A 309 -4.12 -21.62 11.25
C SER A 309 -4.76 -21.97 9.92
N LEU A 310 -4.02 -22.69 9.09
CA LEU A 310 -4.48 -23.19 7.80
C LEU A 310 -4.08 -24.66 7.69
N ASN A 311 -5.04 -25.52 7.35
CA ASN A 311 -4.81 -26.98 7.24
C ASN A 311 -4.17 -27.63 8.48
N GLY A 312 -4.41 -27.06 9.67
CA GLY A 312 -3.85 -27.55 10.94
C GLY A 312 -2.45 -27.00 11.26
N GLU A 313 -1.85 -26.21 10.40
CA GLU A 313 -0.58 -25.51 10.64
C GLU A 313 -0.85 -24.09 11.17
N ALA A 314 -0.21 -23.75 12.28
CA ALA A 314 -0.25 -22.38 12.82
C ALA A 314 0.73 -21.50 12.05
N MET A 315 0.33 -20.28 11.75
CA MET A 315 1.15 -19.30 11.02
C MET A 315 0.88 -17.89 11.53
N ASP A 316 1.77 -16.96 11.19
CA ASP A 316 1.50 -15.55 11.44
C ASP A 316 0.40 -15.01 10.52
N TYR A 317 -0.06 -13.81 10.82
CA TYR A 317 -1.17 -13.19 10.09
C TYR A 317 -0.84 -12.95 8.61
N TYR A 318 0.36 -12.47 8.30
CA TYR A 318 0.76 -12.12 6.93
C TYR A 318 0.96 -13.36 6.06
N ASP A 319 1.54 -14.41 6.62
CA ASP A 319 1.62 -15.72 5.97
C ASP A 319 0.23 -16.32 5.75
N PHE A 320 -0.68 -16.17 6.70
CA PHE A 320 -2.06 -16.61 6.57
C PHE A 320 -2.77 -15.89 5.42
N VAL A 321 -2.69 -14.55 5.38
CA VAL A 321 -3.24 -13.75 4.28
C VAL A 321 -2.69 -14.24 2.94
N ARG A 322 -1.37 -14.33 2.83
CA ARG A 322 -0.71 -14.79 1.60
C ARG A 322 -1.17 -16.19 1.17
N ALA A 323 -1.18 -17.14 2.09
CA ALA A 323 -1.60 -18.51 1.81
C ALA A 323 -3.06 -18.57 1.36
N LYS A 324 -3.96 -17.84 2.01
CA LYS A 324 -5.38 -17.77 1.65
C LYS A 324 -5.61 -17.23 0.25
N LEU A 325 -4.84 -16.22 -0.15
CA LEU A 325 -4.91 -15.61 -1.47
C LEU A 325 -4.26 -16.48 -2.56
N ALA A 326 -3.31 -17.34 -2.19
CA ALA A 326 -2.67 -18.30 -3.07
C ALA A 326 -3.41 -19.67 -3.18
N GLY A 327 -4.67 -19.73 -2.78
CA GLY A 327 -5.46 -20.99 -2.82
C GLY A 327 -5.02 -22.01 -1.79
N ASP A 328 -4.82 -21.55 -0.56
CA ASP A 328 -4.41 -22.31 0.63
C ASP A 328 -2.98 -22.92 0.52
N LYS A 329 -2.12 -22.28 -0.26
CA LYS A 329 -0.71 -22.61 -0.38
C LYS A 329 0.18 -21.45 0.06
N LEU A 330 1.22 -21.77 0.82
CA LEU A 330 2.25 -20.80 1.18
C LEU A 330 3.56 -21.18 0.52
N GLU A 331 3.96 -20.38 -0.46
CA GLU A 331 5.20 -20.58 -1.21
C GLU A 331 5.97 -19.27 -1.35
N PHE A 332 7.31 -19.35 -1.31
CA PHE A 332 8.21 -18.22 -1.42
C PHE A 332 9.23 -18.46 -2.52
N ASP A 333 9.31 -17.56 -3.49
CA ASP A 333 10.44 -17.46 -4.41
C ASP A 333 11.45 -16.45 -3.86
N PRO A 334 12.51 -16.91 -3.20
CA PRO A 334 13.40 -16.02 -2.45
C PRO A 334 14.18 -15.05 -3.36
N VAL A 335 14.51 -15.47 -4.59
CA VAL A 335 15.26 -14.66 -5.54
C VAL A 335 14.36 -13.55 -6.10
N LYS A 336 13.13 -13.90 -6.49
CA LYS A 336 12.15 -12.93 -6.96
C LYS A 336 11.79 -11.93 -5.87
N GLU A 337 11.55 -12.40 -4.64
CA GLU A 337 11.15 -11.51 -3.53
C GLU A 337 12.26 -10.54 -3.15
N VAL A 338 13.51 -10.98 -3.04
CA VAL A 338 14.63 -10.07 -2.76
C VAL A 338 14.81 -9.03 -3.88
N ARG A 339 14.65 -9.42 -5.15
CA ARG A 339 14.64 -8.47 -6.28
C ARG A 339 13.56 -7.42 -6.09
N ASP A 340 12.31 -7.87 -5.96
CA ASP A 340 11.14 -6.99 -5.88
C ASP A 340 11.24 -6.04 -4.67
N MET A 341 11.83 -6.49 -3.54
CA MET A 341 12.04 -5.65 -2.35
C MET A 341 13.14 -4.61 -2.55
N VAL A 342 14.25 -4.95 -3.23
CA VAL A 342 15.29 -3.96 -3.54
C VAL A 342 14.76 -2.89 -4.48
N ASP A 343 14.00 -3.29 -5.51
CA ASP A 343 13.35 -2.37 -6.45
C ASP A 343 12.33 -1.47 -5.74
N SER A 344 11.52 -2.04 -4.84
CA SER A 344 10.57 -1.26 -4.02
C SER A 344 11.29 -0.24 -3.14
N ASN A 345 12.36 -0.64 -2.46
CA ASN A 345 13.16 0.27 -1.64
C ASN A 345 13.80 1.39 -2.47
N CYS A 346 14.20 1.09 -3.70
CA CYS A 346 14.72 2.09 -4.63
C CYS A 346 13.64 3.11 -5.01
N ASN A 347 12.43 2.66 -5.30
CA ASN A 347 11.29 3.52 -5.57
C ASN A 347 10.97 4.41 -4.37
N ASP A 348 10.97 3.85 -3.15
CA ASP A 348 10.76 4.61 -1.92
C ASP A 348 11.82 5.71 -1.72
N LEU A 349 13.09 5.46 -2.10
CA LEU A 349 14.14 6.46 -2.09
C LEU A 349 13.90 7.58 -3.10
N HIS A 350 13.39 7.27 -4.30
CA HIS A 350 13.00 8.25 -5.30
C HIS A 350 11.83 9.11 -4.81
N TYR A 351 10.77 8.49 -4.27
CA TYR A 351 9.64 9.23 -3.68
C TYR A 351 10.09 10.15 -2.55
N ARG A 352 11.03 9.68 -1.73
CA ARG A 352 11.62 10.55 -0.70
C ARG A 352 12.35 11.74 -1.32
N ALA A 353 13.06 11.54 -2.42
CA ALA A 353 13.77 12.62 -3.09
C ALA A 353 12.79 13.69 -3.61
N ASP A 354 11.70 13.26 -4.23
CA ASP A 354 10.66 14.15 -4.73
C ASP A 354 9.98 14.94 -3.59
N ALA A 355 9.63 14.25 -2.50
CA ALA A 355 9.02 14.89 -1.33
C ALA A 355 9.95 15.91 -0.66
N VAL A 356 11.24 15.58 -0.53
CA VAL A 356 12.23 16.53 0.01
C VAL A 356 12.41 17.70 -0.94
N ALA A 357 12.45 17.47 -2.26
CA ALA A 357 12.56 18.54 -3.26
C ALA A 357 11.35 19.48 -3.21
N LEU A 358 10.13 18.92 -3.09
CA LEU A 358 8.89 19.69 -2.96
C LEU A 358 8.94 20.58 -1.70
N ALA A 359 9.27 20.02 -0.54
CA ALA A 359 9.39 20.76 0.71
C ALA A 359 10.43 21.89 0.59
N ILE A 360 11.60 21.63 0.01
CA ILE A 360 12.65 22.65 -0.21
C ILE A 360 12.17 23.75 -1.16
N ALA A 361 11.38 23.42 -2.18
CA ALA A 361 10.85 24.40 -3.14
C ALA A 361 9.92 25.44 -2.49
N THR A 362 9.23 25.10 -1.41
CA THR A 362 8.40 26.05 -0.64
C THR A 362 9.21 27.00 0.23
N GLY A 363 10.49 26.70 0.45
CA GLY A 363 11.36 27.49 1.30
C GLY A 363 11.21 27.25 2.80
N ILE A 364 10.54 26.16 3.21
CA ILE A 364 10.33 25.81 4.63
C ILE A 364 11.64 25.71 5.41
N GLN A 365 12.71 25.23 4.81
CA GLN A 365 14.05 25.16 5.41
C GLN A 365 14.63 26.53 5.77
N ASN A 366 14.07 27.63 5.25
CA ASN A 366 14.48 29.00 5.61
C ASN A 366 13.67 29.57 6.79
N GLN A 367 12.62 28.88 7.21
CA GLN A 367 11.82 29.28 8.36
C GLN A 367 12.52 28.90 9.67
N PRO A 368 12.21 29.60 10.77
CA PRO A 368 12.70 29.20 12.08
C PRO A 368 12.14 27.82 12.45
N GLU A 369 12.94 27.08 13.19
CA GLU A 369 12.50 25.82 13.77
C GLU A 369 11.34 26.06 14.74
N PRO A 370 10.26 25.26 14.71
CA PRO A 370 9.20 25.30 15.72
C PRO A 370 9.75 25.04 17.13
N GLU A 371 9.08 25.56 18.14
CA GLU A 371 9.50 25.38 19.55
C GLU A 371 9.32 23.92 20.01
N ARG A 372 8.48 23.13 19.28
CA ARG A 372 8.06 21.78 19.64
C ARG A 372 7.85 20.95 18.38
N LEU A 373 8.22 19.68 18.44
CA LEU A 373 7.91 18.70 17.41
C LEU A 373 6.39 18.42 17.36
N PRO A 374 5.88 17.87 16.25
CA PRO A 374 4.47 17.51 16.13
C PRO A 374 4.08 16.43 17.15
N PRO A 375 2.78 16.26 17.45
CA PRO A 375 2.30 15.35 18.49
C PRO A 375 2.75 13.89 18.32
N ASN A 376 2.92 13.45 17.11
CA ASN A 376 3.33 12.07 16.80
C ASN A 376 4.15 12.00 15.50
N ILE A 377 4.66 10.81 15.20
CA ILE A 377 5.51 10.53 14.03
C ILE A 377 4.81 10.81 12.68
N TYR A 378 3.50 10.95 12.67
CA TYR A 378 2.73 11.21 11.43
C TYR A 378 2.64 12.70 11.11
N GLY A 379 3.08 13.57 12.02
CA GLY A 379 3.11 15.00 11.80
C GLY A 379 1.71 15.53 11.48
N THR A 380 0.76 15.37 12.37
CA THR A 380 -0.66 15.60 12.11
C THR A 380 -1.09 17.06 12.09
N GLU A 381 -0.17 18.01 12.02
CA GLU A 381 -0.45 19.44 12.06
C GLU A 381 0.47 20.22 11.09
N GLY A 382 -0.15 21.03 10.23
CA GLY A 382 0.52 22.03 9.41
C GLY A 382 1.59 21.47 8.46
N ASP A 383 2.73 22.12 8.38
CA ASP A 383 3.82 21.78 7.48
C ASP A 383 4.37 20.34 7.69
N TRP A 384 4.30 19.82 8.92
CA TRP A 384 4.69 18.45 9.22
C TRP A 384 3.80 17.40 8.54
N GLU A 385 2.48 17.68 8.47
CA GLU A 385 1.53 16.80 7.80
C GLU A 385 1.64 16.91 6.28
N ILE A 386 1.69 18.15 5.76
CA ILE A 386 1.78 18.42 4.31
C ILE A 386 3.00 17.73 3.71
N TYR A 387 4.15 17.81 4.38
CA TYR A 387 5.38 17.22 3.86
C TYR A 387 5.64 15.77 4.32
N SER A 388 4.81 15.20 5.18
CA SER A 388 4.73 13.78 5.59
C SER A 388 6.06 13.08 5.87
N THR A 389 7.10 13.81 6.22
CA THR A 389 8.47 13.28 6.22
C THR A 389 8.77 12.34 7.37
N PRO A 390 8.31 12.55 8.62
CA PRO A 390 8.58 11.60 9.71
C PRO A 390 8.00 10.21 9.42
N SER A 391 6.75 10.15 9.00
CA SER A 391 6.06 8.91 8.65
C SER A 391 6.70 8.21 7.44
N ARG A 392 7.03 8.98 6.39
CA ARG A 392 7.68 8.48 5.17
C ARG A 392 9.05 7.87 5.48
N ASP A 393 9.86 8.57 6.28
CA ASP A 393 11.18 8.08 6.68
C ASP A 393 11.09 6.83 7.56
N ALA A 394 10.09 6.72 8.43
CA ALA A 394 9.87 5.52 9.23
C ALA A 394 9.50 4.32 8.35
N ARG A 395 8.63 4.50 7.34
CA ARG A 395 8.28 3.44 6.37
C ARG A 395 9.47 2.99 5.56
N LEU A 396 10.26 3.92 5.03
CA LEU A 396 11.48 3.61 4.29
C LEU A 396 12.43 2.74 5.14
N LYS A 397 12.65 3.12 6.40
CA LYS A 397 13.50 2.36 7.33
C LYS A 397 12.94 0.96 7.61
N THR A 398 11.61 0.84 7.76
CA THR A 398 10.93 -0.45 7.93
C THR A 398 11.14 -1.33 6.71
N ALA A 399 11.02 -0.81 5.49
CA ALA A 399 11.20 -1.56 4.26
C ALA A 399 12.63 -2.15 4.14
N PHE A 400 13.66 -1.38 4.52
CA PHE A 400 15.02 -1.91 4.57
C PHE A 400 15.20 -2.99 5.65
N LYS A 401 14.55 -2.84 6.82
CA LYS A 401 14.56 -3.87 7.86
C LYS A 401 13.88 -5.15 7.38
N GLU A 402 12.75 -5.06 6.75
CA GLU A 402 12.01 -6.22 6.20
C GLU A 402 12.84 -6.99 5.18
N LEU A 403 13.53 -6.29 4.28
CA LEU A 403 14.46 -6.95 3.34
C LEU A 403 15.53 -7.75 4.08
N ARG A 404 16.08 -7.19 5.16
CA ARG A 404 17.05 -7.87 6.01
C ARG A 404 16.46 -9.11 6.70
N ASP A 405 15.28 -8.99 7.27
CA ASP A 405 14.60 -10.07 7.98
C ASP A 405 14.11 -11.18 7.03
N LYS A 406 13.61 -10.81 5.85
CA LYS A 406 13.24 -11.78 4.80
C LYS A 406 14.45 -12.55 4.28
N ALA A 407 15.57 -11.87 4.04
CA ALA A 407 16.82 -12.55 3.65
C ALA A 407 17.23 -13.58 4.70
N GLU A 408 17.16 -13.24 5.99
CA GLU A 408 17.42 -14.18 7.08
C GLU A 408 16.41 -15.32 7.12
N ARG A 409 15.13 -15.04 6.95
CA ARG A 409 14.08 -16.06 6.89
C ARG A 409 14.34 -17.07 5.78
N PHE A 410 14.66 -16.61 4.56
CA PHE A 410 14.92 -17.48 3.43
C PHE A 410 16.15 -18.36 3.62
N VAL A 411 17.21 -17.82 4.23
CA VAL A 411 18.40 -18.62 4.57
C VAL A 411 18.04 -19.71 5.58
N ARG A 412 17.28 -19.41 6.63
CA ARG A 412 16.83 -20.40 7.61
C ARG A 412 15.95 -21.49 6.98
N MET A 413 15.02 -21.11 6.10
CA MET A 413 14.15 -22.04 5.37
C MET A 413 14.99 -22.95 4.47
N TYR A 414 15.98 -22.40 3.76
CA TYR A 414 16.89 -23.15 2.91
C TYR A 414 17.71 -24.17 3.70
N GLU A 415 18.29 -23.77 4.82
CA GLU A 415 19.03 -24.66 5.73
C GLU A 415 18.16 -25.78 6.30
N ALA A 416 16.91 -25.47 6.61
CA ALA A 416 15.93 -26.44 7.11
C ALA A 416 15.41 -27.39 6.03
N GLY A 417 15.61 -27.06 4.75
CA GLY A 417 14.97 -27.78 3.63
C GLY A 417 13.45 -27.62 3.61
N ASP A 418 12.96 -26.41 3.99
CA ASP A 418 11.54 -26.12 4.07
C ASP A 418 10.89 -26.20 2.68
N PRO A 419 9.86 -27.05 2.49
CA PRO A 419 9.20 -27.21 1.19
C PRO A 419 8.45 -25.98 0.70
N LYS A 420 8.18 -24.99 1.56
CA LYS A 420 7.57 -23.71 1.21
C LYS A 420 8.52 -22.81 0.41
N LEU A 421 9.83 -23.07 0.46
CA LEU A 421 10.82 -22.32 -0.29
C LEU A 421 10.95 -22.88 -1.72
N VAL A 422 10.42 -22.19 -2.70
CA VAL A 422 10.50 -22.56 -4.13
C VAL A 422 11.79 -22.02 -4.71
N TYR A 423 12.83 -22.85 -4.70
CA TYR A 423 14.14 -22.49 -5.20
C TYR A 423 14.78 -23.65 -5.95
N ALA A 424 15.08 -23.43 -7.22
CA ALA A 424 15.66 -24.46 -8.11
C ALA A 424 17.19 -24.38 -8.24
N GLY A 425 17.81 -23.37 -7.64
CA GLY A 425 19.27 -23.18 -7.68
C GLY A 425 20.04 -24.11 -6.72
N HIS A 426 21.34 -23.95 -6.70
CA HIS A 426 22.23 -24.79 -5.88
C HIS A 426 22.88 -24.07 -4.68
N ASP A 427 22.94 -22.74 -4.73
CA ASP A 427 23.53 -21.88 -3.70
C ASP A 427 22.68 -20.63 -3.52
N LEU A 428 21.65 -20.78 -2.68
CA LEU A 428 20.70 -19.71 -2.42
C LEU A 428 21.38 -18.41 -1.97
N VAL A 429 22.34 -18.52 -1.06
CA VAL A 429 22.97 -17.32 -0.48
C VAL A 429 23.75 -16.55 -1.55
N SER A 430 24.49 -17.26 -2.41
CA SER A 430 25.19 -16.62 -3.53
C SER A 430 24.23 -15.99 -4.54
N ASP A 431 23.10 -16.64 -4.82
CA ASP A 431 22.08 -16.12 -5.74
C ASP A 431 21.37 -14.89 -5.17
N LEU A 432 21.08 -14.88 -3.85
CA LEU A 432 20.51 -13.71 -3.18
C LEU A 432 21.48 -12.52 -3.17
N ILE A 433 22.78 -12.75 -2.89
CA ILE A 433 23.82 -11.71 -2.96
C ILE A 433 23.89 -11.17 -4.39
N GLY A 434 23.95 -12.06 -5.39
CA GLY A 434 24.03 -11.65 -6.80
C GLY A 434 22.81 -10.86 -7.27
N THR A 435 21.63 -11.23 -6.80
CA THR A 435 20.38 -10.48 -7.07
C THR A 435 20.40 -9.12 -6.41
N TYR A 436 20.67 -9.08 -5.10
CA TYR A 436 20.79 -7.82 -4.36
C TYR A 436 21.79 -6.87 -5.02
N ASP A 437 22.99 -7.36 -5.35
CA ASP A 437 24.06 -6.53 -5.92
C ASP A 437 23.70 -5.97 -7.30
N ARG A 438 22.96 -6.72 -8.13
CA ARG A 438 22.49 -6.23 -9.45
C ARG A 438 21.45 -5.12 -9.29
N GLU A 439 20.38 -5.37 -8.56
CA GLU A 439 19.30 -4.40 -8.39
C GLU A 439 19.81 -3.14 -7.66
N ALA A 440 20.62 -3.30 -6.63
CA ALA A 440 21.24 -2.18 -5.92
C ALA A 440 22.19 -1.35 -6.80
N ALA A 441 22.85 -1.98 -7.80
CA ALA A 441 23.75 -1.28 -8.72
C ALA A 441 23.00 -0.35 -9.67
N ASP A 442 21.78 -0.70 -10.05
CA ASP A 442 20.95 0.08 -10.95
C ASP A 442 20.22 1.24 -10.24
N CYS A 443 20.12 1.19 -8.92
CA CYS A 443 19.47 2.23 -8.12
C CYS A 443 20.38 3.45 -7.93
N ARG A 444 19.91 4.59 -8.37
CA ARG A 444 20.58 5.90 -8.23
C ARG A 444 19.55 6.95 -7.85
N VAL A 445 19.72 7.59 -6.70
CA VAL A 445 18.88 8.71 -6.28
C VAL A 445 19.71 10.00 -6.27
N THR A 446 19.14 11.07 -6.81
CA THR A 446 19.84 12.37 -6.93
C THR A 446 19.06 13.42 -6.17
N TYR A 447 19.76 14.24 -5.40
CA TYR A 447 19.19 15.44 -4.79
C TYR A 447 20.00 16.69 -5.15
N VAL A 448 19.35 17.84 -5.08
CA VAL A 448 19.95 19.15 -5.37
C VAL A 448 20.33 19.82 -4.05
N ARG A 449 21.60 20.17 -3.87
CA ARG A 449 22.12 20.85 -2.69
C ARG A 449 21.64 22.30 -2.63
N THR A 450 21.76 22.92 -1.46
CA THR A 450 21.42 24.33 -1.25
C THR A 450 22.08 25.32 -2.21
N ASN A 451 23.25 24.98 -2.77
CA ASN A 451 23.94 25.79 -3.79
C ASN A 451 23.58 25.43 -5.23
N GLY A 452 22.62 24.54 -5.46
CA GLY A 452 22.20 24.08 -6.80
C GLY A 452 23.03 22.96 -7.39
N SER A 453 24.10 22.49 -6.75
CA SER A 453 24.87 21.34 -7.22
C SER A 453 24.15 20.01 -6.92
N HIS A 454 24.37 19.01 -7.77
CA HIS A 454 23.74 17.71 -7.65
C HIS A 454 24.64 16.73 -6.88
N VAL A 455 24.02 15.90 -6.05
CA VAL A 455 24.64 14.73 -5.42
C VAL A 455 23.83 13.50 -5.80
N THR A 456 24.51 12.48 -6.31
CA THR A 456 23.88 11.20 -6.65
C THR A 456 24.40 10.11 -5.70
N LEU A 457 23.47 9.48 -5.00
CA LEU A 457 23.71 8.38 -4.07
C LEU A 457 23.37 7.05 -4.75
N GLY A 458 24.21 6.04 -4.59
CA GLY A 458 23.81 4.68 -4.89
C GLY A 458 22.99 4.08 -3.73
N TYR A 459 22.33 2.95 -3.98
CA TYR A 459 21.48 2.25 -3.01
C TYR A 459 22.17 2.03 -1.66
N GLU A 460 23.39 1.45 -1.67
CA GLU A 460 24.15 1.18 -0.43
C GLU A 460 24.55 2.45 0.30
N GLU A 461 24.90 3.52 -0.40
CA GLU A 461 25.19 4.80 0.22
C GLU A 461 23.96 5.40 0.89
N ALA A 462 22.81 5.34 0.22
CA ALA A 462 21.54 5.76 0.81
C ALA A 462 21.18 4.92 2.05
N ARG A 463 21.37 3.58 1.98
CA ARG A 463 21.18 2.69 3.13
C ARG A 463 22.09 3.04 4.32
N LEU A 464 23.35 3.33 4.07
CA LEU A 464 24.30 3.73 5.12
C LEU A 464 23.92 5.06 5.80
N ARG A 465 23.29 5.97 5.07
CA ARG A 465 22.82 7.27 5.56
C ARG A 465 21.46 7.20 6.26
N LEU A 466 20.73 6.10 6.15
CA LEU A 466 19.30 5.97 6.42
C LEU A 466 18.86 6.48 7.80
N PHE A 467 19.62 6.20 8.86
CA PHE A 467 19.30 6.62 10.23
C PHE A 467 19.86 8.00 10.60
N ASP A 468 20.68 8.60 9.74
CA ASP A 468 21.15 9.96 9.89
C ASP A 468 20.38 10.95 8.99
N MET A 469 19.54 10.47 8.05
CA MET A 469 18.63 11.30 7.27
C MET A 469 17.65 12.01 8.20
N SER A 470 17.57 13.35 8.12
CA SER A 470 16.60 14.08 8.90
C SER A 470 15.19 13.91 8.32
N PHE A 471 14.23 13.62 9.19
CA PHE A 471 12.80 13.64 8.89
C PHE A 471 12.22 15.06 8.98
N ASP A 472 12.92 15.98 9.61
CA ASP A 472 12.49 17.34 9.88
C ASP A 472 12.50 18.20 8.61
N PRO A 473 11.35 18.76 8.18
CA PRO A 473 11.25 19.56 6.98
C PRO A 473 11.99 20.91 7.07
N TYR A 474 12.27 21.39 8.26
CA TYR A 474 12.94 22.69 8.50
C TYR A 474 14.46 22.61 8.34
N HIS A 475 15.05 21.42 8.27
CA HIS A 475 16.47 21.26 8.01
C HIS A 475 16.85 21.50 6.54
N CYS A 476 18.10 21.93 6.32
CA CYS A 476 18.67 22.02 4.98
C CYS A 476 18.67 20.67 4.27
N VAL A 477 18.65 20.69 2.94
CA VAL A 477 18.59 19.47 2.10
C VAL A 477 19.77 18.52 2.39
N GLU A 478 20.95 19.05 2.67
CA GLU A 478 22.13 18.26 2.98
C GLU A 478 21.93 17.41 4.25
N ARG A 479 21.27 17.97 5.29
CA ARG A 479 20.89 17.20 6.49
C ARG A 479 19.75 16.24 6.24
N ARG A 480 18.82 16.63 5.37
CA ARG A 480 17.73 15.73 4.94
C ARG A 480 18.30 14.46 4.28
N TRP A 481 19.46 14.55 3.63
CA TRP A 481 20.17 13.44 3.00
C TRP A 481 21.38 12.96 3.80
N ALA A 482 21.52 13.35 5.04
CA ALA A 482 22.59 12.92 5.94
C ALA A 482 24.00 13.11 5.36
N ALA A 483 24.24 14.25 4.69
CA ALA A 483 25.56 14.61 4.22
C ALA A 483 26.56 14.59 5.39
N ALA A 484 27.56 13.70 5.31
CA ALA A 484 28.60 13.57 6.32
C ALA A 484 29.92 14.20 5.87
N ASP A 485 30.18 14.22 4.56
CA ASP A 485 31.39 14.86 4.00
C ASP A 485 31.33 16.38 4.26
N PRO A 486 32.39 16.98 4.83
CA PRO A 486 32.43 18.41 5.10
C PRO A 486 32.21 19.27 3.84
N SER A 487 32.66 18.80 2.67
CA SER A 487 32.46 19.51 1.41
C SER A 487 31.01 19.47 0.96
N GLU A 488 30.34 18.33 1.13
CA GLU A 488 28.90 18.16 0.85
C GLU A 488 28.06 19.00 1.82
N LEU A 489 28.39 18.98 3.12
CA LEU A 489 27.66 19.71 4.17
C LEU A 489 27.94 21.24 4.13
N SER A 490 29.00 21.69 3.47
CA SER A 490 29.43 23.11 3.47
C SER A 490 28.39 24.09 2.93
N THR A 491 27.40 23.63 2.20
CA THR A 491 26.33 24.46 1.63
C THR A 491 25.08 24.55 2.49
N CYS A 492 24.98 23.72 3.53
CA CYS A 492 23.88 23.76 4.51
C CYS A 492 23.90 25.11 5.26
N ARG A 493 22.73 25.73 5.38
CA ARG A 493 22.58 27.04 6.05
C ARG A 493 21.93 26.94 7.43
N ASP A 494 21.82 25.75 7.99
CA ASP A 494 21.25 25.54 9.32
C ASP A 494 22.06 26.28 10.38
N GLY A 495 21.39 27.18 11.09
CA GLY A 495 21.97 27.89 12.22
C GLY A 495 22.11 27.00 13.46
N PRO A 496 22.70 27.52 14.55
CA PRO A 496 22.96 26.72 15.76
C PRO A 496 21.72 26.02 16.34
N THR A 497 20.54 26.64 16.29
CA THR A 497 19.28 26.07 16.78
C THR A 497 18.88 24.82 16.00
N LYS A 498 18.87 24.88 14.67
CA LYS A 498 18.56 23.72 13.82
C LYS A 498 19.59 22.60 13.95
N GLN A 499 20.87 22.96 14.12
CA GLN A 499 21.92 21.97 14.40
C GLN A 499 21.68 21.27 15.75
N ALA A 500 21.22 21.99 16.76
CA ALA A 500 20.88 21.42 18.06
C ALA A 500 19.66 20.48 17.98
N TRP A 501 18.64 20.83 17.20
CA TRP A 501 17.49 19.97 16.92
C TRP A 501 17.92 18.69 16.22
N TYR A 502 18.67 18.79 15.11
CA TYR A 502 19.22 17.63 14.43
C TYR A 502 19.97 16.67 15.35
N ALA A 503 20.78 17.22 16.28
CA ALA A 503 21.51 16.39 17.24
C ALA A 503 20.57 15.71 18.26
N ALA A 504 19.58 16.44 18.76
CA ALA A 504 18.61 15.95 19.76
C ALA A 504 17.67 14.87 19.20
N GLU A 505 17.30 14.96 17.94
CA GLU A 505 16.40 14.01 17.24
C GLU A 505 17.03 12.66 16.93
N ARG A 506 18.31 12.45 17.20
CA ARG A 506 19.03 11.24 16.82
C ARG A 506 18.33 9.94 17.21
N ASN A 507 17.81 9.86 18.43
CA ASN A 507 17.13 8.67 18.92
C ASN A 507 15.77 8.47 18.24
N LEU A 508 15.06 9.55 17.90
CA LEU A 508 13.82 9.49 17.11
C LEU A 508 14.11 9.00 15.69
N ARG A 509 15.22 9.44 15.06
CA ARG A 509 15.63 8.93 13.74
C ARG A 509 15.98 7.45 13.76
N ASN A 510 16.47 6.91 14.86
CA ASN A 510 16.76 5.49 15.01
C ASN A 510 15.50 4.62 15.19
N GLN A 511 14.39 5.20 15.55
CA GLN A 511 13.13 4.48 15.76
C GLN A 511 12.46 4.17 14.44
N ILE A 512 11.99 2.93 14.29
CA ILE A 512 11.17 2.50 13.14
C ILE A 512 9.77 2.07 13.55
N ASP A 513 9.54 1.79 14.84
CA ASP A 513 8.22 1.47 15.35
C ASP A 513 7.29 2.65 15.17
N ARG A 514 6.22 2.42 14.42
CA ARG A 514 5.19 3.40 14.09
C ARG A 514 3.90 3.05 14.78
N THR A 515 4.00 2.72 16.05
CA THR A 515 2.79 2.66 16.84
C THR A 515 2.29 4.07 17.06
N TYR A 516 0.99 4.24 17.06
CA TYR A 516 0.35 5.51 17.38
C TYR A 516 0.81 6.10 18.74
N ASP A 517 1.31 5.25 19.61
CA ASP A 517 1.88 5.64 20.91
C ASP A 517 3.32 6.21 20.81
N ALA A 518 3.90 6.29 19.60
CA ALA A 518 5.19 6.94 19.37
C ALA A 518 5.03 8.46 19.44
N GLU A 519 5.23 9.01 20.61
CA GLU A 519 5.16 10.45 20.86
C GLU A 519 6.33 11.19 20.22
N MET A 520 6.05 12.40 19.68
CA MET A 520 7.05 13.33 19.20
C MET A 520 6.90 14.74 19.80
N ASP A 521 5.88 14.99 20.57
CA ASP A 521 5.53 16.29 21.20
C ASP A 521 6.59 16.74 22.23
N PHE A 522 7.82 16.98 21.78
CA PHE A 522 8.96 17.37 22.60
C PHE A 522 9.50 18.73 22.19
N THR A 523 9.88 19.52 23.17
CA THR A 523 10.78 20.67 22.98
C THR A 523 12.22 20.19 22.85
N LEU A 524 13.10 21.04 22.34
CA LEU A 524 14.52 20.75 22.25
C LEU A 524 15.14 20.37 23.62
N ALA A 525 14.72 21.05 24.68
CA ALA A 525 15.20 20.79 26.03
C ALA A 525 14.74 19.42 26.56
N GLU A 526 13.50 19.03 26.26
CA GLU A 526 12.95 17.74 26.64
C GLU A 526 13.62 16.58 25.90
N LEU A 527 13.95 16.73 24.61
CA LEU A 527 14.70 15.75 23.85
C LEU A 527 16.14 15.57 24.35
N GLY A 528 16.75 16.62 24.82
CA GLY A 528 18.10 16.57 25.38
C GLY A 528 18.22 15.73 26.66
N THR A 529 17.09 15.33 27.27
CA THR A 529 17.04 14.51 28.48
C THR A 529 16.57 13.10 28.14
N PRO A 530 17.32 12.02 28.43
CA PRO A 530 16.86 10.65 28.20
C PRO A 530 15.53 10.34 28.91
N GLY A 531 14.64 9.59 28.27
CA GLY A 531 13.35 9.21 28.83
C GLY A 531 12.51 8.34 27.91
N PRO A 532 11.39 7.79 28.40
CA PRO A 532 10.47 6.99 27.59
C PRO A 532 9.93 7.78 26.39
N GLY A 533 9.64 7.10 25.29
CA GLY A 533 9.02 7.69 24.10
C GLY A 533 9.95 8.52 23.20
N LYS A 534 11.20 8.72 23.59
CA LYS A 534 12.18 9.58 22.87
C LYS A 534 13.04 8.81 21.87
N GLY A 535 12.50 7.74 21.30
CA GLY A 535 13.19 6.91 20.34
C GLY A 535 14.14 5.89 20.96
N VAL A 536 15.04 5.33 20.16
CA VAL A 536 15.97 4.26 20.54
C VAL A 536 17.43 4.69 20.32
N ALA A 537 18.31 4.28 21.23
CA ALA A 537 19.73 4.66 21.16
C ALA A 537 20.49 3.97 20.01
N VAL A 538 20.07 2.75 19.64
CA VAL A 538 20.69 1.93 18.61
C VAL A 538 19.67 1.61 17.55
N PRO A 539 19.93 1.95 16.27
CA PRO A 539 19.04 1.59 15.18
C PRO A 539 18.97 0.08 14.97
N PRO A 540 17.88 -0.46 14.44
CA PRO A 540 17.81 -1.85 14.04
C PRO A 540 18.80 -2.17 12.91
N ASP A 541 19.19 -3.44 12.80
CA ASP A 541 19.99 -3.89 11.67
C ASP A 541 19.15 -3.95 10.39
N VAL A 542 19.59 -3.21 9.39
CA VAL A 542 18.96 -3.14 8.05
C VAL A 542 19.91 -3.64 6.95
N ASP A 543 21.05 -4.23 7.31
CA ASP A 543 22.09 -4.61 6.37
C ASP A 543 21.91 -6.06 5.87
N ALA A 544 20.98 -6.24 4.94
CA ALA A 544 20.73 -7.53 4.31
C ALA A 544 21.98 -8.10 3.62
N ARG A 545 22.76 -7.25 2.94
CA ARG A 545 23.98 -7.66 2.24
C ARG A 545 25.05 -8.18 3.19
N ARG A 546 25.33 -7.47 4.28
CA ARG A 546 26.29 -7.89 5.30
C ARG A 546 25.88 -9.22 5.93
N TYR A 547 24.58 -9.37 6.24
CA TYR A 547 24.05 -10.63 6.74
C TYR A 547 24.30 -11.77 5.76
N LEU A 548 23.88 -11.64 4.50
CA LEU A 548 24.08 -12.66 3.47
C LEU A 548 25.57 -13.01 3.28
N MET A 549 26.45 -12.01 3.29
CA MET A 549 27.90 -12.24 3.22
C MET A 549 28.43 -13.01 4.44
N SER A 550 27.87 -12.81 5.63
CA SER A 550 28.31 -13.50 6.85
C SER A 550 27.92 -14.98 6.87
N VAL A 551 26.87 -15.36 6.13
CA VAL A 551 26.36 -16.73 6.04
C VAL A 551 26.73 -17.41 4.72
N ARG A 552 27.58 -16.80 3.91
CA ARG A 552 28.01 -17.33 2.61
C ARG A 552 28.69 -18.70 2.78
N GLY A 553 28.27 -19.66 1.95
CA GLY A 553 28.79 -21.02 1.99
C GLY A 553 27.98 -21.98 2.86
N LEU A 554 26.91 -21.52 3.52
CA LEU A 554 25.95 -22.40 4.18
C LEU A 554 25.27 -23.32 3.18
N ARG A 555 25.10 -24.60 3.54
CA ARG A 555 24.41 -25.61 2.72
C ARG A 555 23.26 -26.23 3.50
N PRO A 556 22.19 -26.71 2.82
CA PRO A 556 21.08 -27.39 3.50
C PRO A 556 21.57 -28.60 4.29
N LYS A 557 21.07 -28.77 5.51
CA LYS A 557 21.42 -29.91 6.39
C LYS A 557 20.99 -31.27 5.84
N ASN A 558 20.07 -31.32 4.85
CA ASN A 558 19.42 -32.53 4.33
C ASN A 558 19.54 -32.73 2.82
N GLN A 559 20.63 -32.36 2.18
CA GLN A 559 20.91 -32.93 0.87
C GLN A 559 21.29 -34.40 1.04
N ARG A 560 20.29 -35.30 1.11
CA ARG A 560 20.52 -36.70 0.78
C ARG A 560 21.03 -36.72 -0.66
N HIS A 561 22.26 -37.17 -0.85
CA HIS A 561 22.77 -37.53 -2.18
C HIS A 561 21.74 -38.40 -2.87
N VAL A 562 21.04 -37.86 -3.85
CA VAL A 562 20.43 -38.70 -4.88
C VAL A 562 21.62 -39.18 -5.71
N PRO A 563 21.96 -40.48 -5.69
CA PRO A 563 23.03 -40.98 -6.55
C PRO A 563 22.62 -40.69 -7.98
N LEU A 564 23.46 -40.01 -8.73
CA LEU A 564 23.35 -39.95 -10.19
C LEU A 564 23.18 -41.40 -10.68
N ALA A 565 22.03 -41.71 -11.24
CA ALA A 565 21.81 -42.98 -11.92
C ALA A 565 22.88 -43.10 -13.01
N THR A 566 23.85 -43.95 -12.76
CA THR A 566 24.84 -44.32 -13.74
C THR A 566 24.11 -44.91 -14.93
N ALA A 567 24.03 -44.16 -16.03
CA ALA A 567 23.69 -44.73 -17.32
C ALA A 567 24.69 -45.86 -17.60
N ARG A 568 24.22 -47.07 -17.61
CA ARG A 568 24.98 -48.24 -18.12
C ARG A 568 24.99 -48.18 -19.64
N PRO A 569 26.10 -48.62 -20.25
CA PRO A 569 26.36 -48.53 -21.67
C PRO A 569 25.40 -49.35 -22.53
#